data_ac69725f0137f00262568c1739e9af1b
#
_entry.id   ac69725f0137f00262568c1739e9af1b
#
_cell.length_a   1.000
_cell.length_b   1.000
_cell.length_c   1.000
_cell.angle_alpha   90.00
_cell.angle_beta   90.00
_cell.angle_gamma   90.00
#
_symmetry.space_group_name_H-M   'P 1'
#
loop_
_entity.id
_entity.type
_entity.pdbx_description
1 polymer ?
#
loop_
_entity_poly.entity_id
_entity_poly.type
_entity_poly.pdbx_seq_one_letter_code
_entity_poly.pdbx_strand_id
1 'polypeptide(L)'
;MTINTITDVEFGVDLPAFVPDTSLKTGSRFAELAWGGPAPRFSDHELARKEGLPAAMIPGILNQGYLVAMIHNWAPPAEVISVDTIFRAPVIADEPHSITG
;
A
#
# COMPACT_ATOMS: atom_id res chain seq x y z
N MET A 1 15.78 -10.65 -5.67
CA MET A 1 15.84 -11.38 -6.96
C MET A 1 14.71 -10.89 -7.85
N THR A 2 14.99 -10.60 -9.09
CA THR A 2 13.99 -10.18 -10.06
C THR A 2 13.64 -11.33 -10.99
N ILE A 3 12.38 -11.38 -11.43
CA ILE A 3 11.87 -12.40 -12.34
C ILE A 3 11.67 -11.75 -13.73
N ASN A 4 12.19 -12.38 -14.77
CA ASN A 4 12.15 -11.86 -16.13
C ASN A 4 11.20 -12.64 -17.05
N THR A 5 10.97 -13.94 -16.78
CA THR A 5 10.10 -14.79 -17.57
C THR A 5 9.29 -15.69 -16.67
N ILE A 6 8.16 -16.20 -17.18
CA ILE A 6 7.32 -17.13 -16.43
C ILE A 6 8.05 -18.43 -16.07
N THR A 7 9.04 -18.81 -16.85
CA THR A 7 9.84 -20.02 -16.57
C THR A 7 10.75 -19.87 -15.36
N ASP A 8 10.99 -18.65 -14.91
CA ASP A 8 11.78 -18.39 -13.69
C ASP A 8 10.95 -18.54 -12.41
N VAL A 9 9.65 -18.78 -12.51
CA VAL A 9 8.72 -18.80 -11.40
C VAL A 9 8.35 -20.23 -11.03
N GLU A 10 8.51 -20.56 -9.75
CA GLU A 10 7.99 -21.82 -9.20
C GLU A 10 6.64 -21.54 -8.53
N PHE A 11 5.72 -22.49 -8.64
CA PHE A 11 4.43 -22.37 -7.97
C PHE A 11 4.62 -22.29 -6.45
N GLY A 12 4.01 -21.28 -5.83
CA GLY A 12 4.10 -21.11 -4.38
C GLY A 12 5.38 -20.42 -3.90
N VAL A 13 6.19 -19.85 -4.80
CA VAL A 13 7.40 -19.12 -4.40
C VAL A 13 7.03 -17.88 -3.58
N ASP A 14 7.83 -17.60 -2.55
CA ASP A 14 7.68 -16.38 -1.76
C ASP A 14 8.30 -15.19 -2.52
N LEU A 15 7.56 -14.08 -2.55
CA LEU A 15 8.07 -12.84 -3.09
C LEU A 15 8.98 -12.15 -2.07
N PRO A 16 9.98 -11.36 -2.52
CA PRO A 16 10.74 -10.52 -1.61
C PRO A 16 9.82 -9.58 -0.84
N ALA A 17 10.05 -9.44 0.45
CA ALA A 17 9.27 -8.53 1.28
C ALA A 17 9.43 -7.10 0.76
N PHE A 18 8.34 -6.35 0.78
CA PHE A 18 8.29 -4.95 0.34
C PHE A 18 7.91 -4.07 1.52
N VAL A 19 8.70 -3.02 1.76
CA VAL A 19 8.43 -2.05 2.85
C VAL A 19 7.90 -0.77 2.21
N PRO A 20 6.58 -0.53 2.28
CA PRO A 20 6.00 0.68 1.71
C PRO A 20 6.28 1.89 2.59
N ASP A 21 6.23 3.08 1.99
CA ASP A 21 6.23 4.32 2.75
C ASP A 21 4.83 4.57 3.30
N THR A 22 4.63 4.27 4.57
CA THR A 22 3.37 4.47 5.28
C THR A 22 3.41 5.67 6.22
N SER A 23 4.25 6.66 5.92
CA SER A 23 4.27 7.90 6.66
C SER A 23 2.99 8.71 6.46
N LEU A 24 2.62 9.47 7.48
CA LEU A 24 1.47 10.39 7.39
C LEU A 24 1.66 11.39 6.25
N LYS A 25 2.88 11.87 6.07
CA LYS A 25 3.21 12.81 4.99
C LYS A 25 2.85 12.26 3.62
N THR A 26 3.25 11.03 3.32
CA THR A 26 2.98 10.40 2.03
C THR A 26 1.50 10.10 1.85
N GLY A 27 0.85 9.55 2.87
CA GLY A 27 -0.59 9.27 2.82
C GLY A 27 -1.43 10.53 2.65
N SER A 28 -1.08 11.59 3.38
CA SER A 28 -1.76 12.88 3.28
C SER A 28 -1.58 13.51 1.89
N ARG A 29 -0.37 13.45 1.36
CA ARG A 29 -0.08 13.98 0.02
C ARG A 29 -0.85 13.22 -1.05
N PHE A 30 -0.91 11.92 -0.95
CA PHE A 30 -1.69 11.10 -1.86
C PHE A 30 -3.18 11.48 -1.80
N ALA A 31 -3.74 11.59 -0.61
CA ALA A 31 -5.14 11.94 -0.43
C ALA A 31 -5.47 13.31 -1.02
N GLU A 32 -4.60 14.29 -0.80
CA GLU A 32 -4.75 15.63 -1.35
C GLU A 32 -4.77 15.62 -2.88
N LEU A 33 -3.85 14.88 -3.49
CA LEU A 33 -3.77 14.77 -4.95
C LEU A 33 -4.93 13.97 -5.55
N ALA A 34 -5.35 12.90 -4.88
CA ALA A 34 -6.39 12.01 -5.39
C ALA A 34 -7.79 12.63 -5.29
N TRP A 35 -8.05 13.37 -4.21
CA TRP A 35 -9.39 13.90 -3.94
C TRP A 35 -9.46 15.43 -3.91
N GLY A 36 -8.37 16.11 -4.20
CA GLY A 36 -8.35 17.57 -4.38
C GLY A 36 -8.39 18.38 -3.10
N GLY A 37 -8.20 17.78 -1.94
CA GLY A 37 -8.23 18.50 -0.68
C GLY A 37 -7.94 17.62 0.52
N PRO A 38 -7.79 18.23 1.71
CA PRO A 38 -7.48 17.48 2.92
C PRO A 38 -8.61 16.52 3.30
N ALA A 39 -8.24 15.33 3.70
CA ALA A 39 -9.15 14.34 4.26
C ALA A 39 -8.62 13.96 5.65
N PRO A 40 -9.28 14.39 6.74
CA PRO A 40 -8.73 14.26 8.10
C PRO A 40 -8.30 12.85 8.48
N ARG A 41 -9.06 11.82 8.08
CA ARG A 41 -8.72 10.43 8.38
C ARG A 41 -7.39 9.96 7.78
N PHE A 42 -6.89 10.67 6.77
CA PHE A 42 -5.63 10.37 6.08
C PHE A 42 -4.55 11.40 6.36
N SER A 43 -4.88 12.50 7.04
CA SER A 43 -4.00 13.67 7.13
C SER A 43 -3.71 14.12 8.54
N ASP A 44 -4.48 13.69 9.54
CA ASP A 44 -4.37 14.19 10.91
C ASP A 44 -4.74 13.10 11.91
N HIS A 45 -3.78 12.70 12.74
CA HIS A 45 -4.00 11.64 13.74
C HIS A 45 -5.11 12.00 14.74
N GLU A 46 -5.14 13.24 15.22
CA GLU A 46 -6.12 13.66 16.21
C GLU A 46 -7.55 13.67 15.64
N LEU A 47 -7.70 14.21 14.43
CA LEU A 47 -9.01 14.24 13.77
C LEU A 47 -9.49 12.84 13.40
N ALA A 48 -8.57 11.96 12.99
CA ALA A 48 -8.90 10.56 12.72
C ALA A 48 -9.41 9.86 14.00
N ARG A 49 -8.79 10.11 15.13
CA ARG A 49 -9.25 9.56 16.42
C ARG A 49 -10.64 10.07 16.79
N LYS A 50 -10.95 11.32 16.50
CA LYS A 50 -12.28 11.88 16.72
C LYS A 50 -13.34 11.22 15.84
N GLU A 51 -12.95 10.67 14.70
CA GLU A 51 -13.84 9.90 13.82
C GLU A 51 -14.00 8.43 14.26
N GLY A 52 -13.31 8.02 15.32
CA GLY A 52 -13.38 6.66 15.84
C GLY A 52 -12.28 5.73 15.34
N LEU A 53 -11.29 6.24 14.63
CA LEU A 53 -10.13 5.48 14.19
C LEU A 53 -9.03 5.47 15.25
N PRO A 54 -8.14 4.45 15.27
CA PRO A 54 -6.99 4.45 16.20
C PRO A 54 -6.04 5.63 15.94
N ALA A 55 -5.87 6.03 14.70
CA ALA A 55 -5.08 7.17 14.26
C ALA A 55 -5.36 7.39 12.76
N ALA A 56 -4.64 8.30 12.13
CA ALA A 56 -4.74 8.47 10.68
C ALA A 56 -4.33 7.17 9.97
N MET A 57 -4.99 6.87 8.88
CA MET A 57 -4.77 5.65 8.11
C MET A 57 -4.22 5.97 6.72
N ILE A 58 -3.56 5.01 6.12
CA ILE A 58 -3.12 5.09 4.73
C ILE A 58 -4.33 4.79 3.83
N PRO A 59 -4.58 5.59 2.79
CA PRO A 59 -5.68 5.33 1.86
C PRO A 59 -5.61 3.93 1.26
N GLY A 60 -6.76 3.24 1.19
CA GLY A 60 -6.82 1.89 0.65
C GLY A 60 -6.30 1.78 -0.78
N ILE A 61 -6.62 2.76 -1.62
CA ILE A 61 -6.12 2.78 -3.01
C ILE A 61 -4.60 2.90 -3.06
N LEU A 62 -3.98 3.64 -2.14
CA LEU A 62 -2.53 3.71 -2.07
C LEU A 62 -1.94 2.36 -1.63
N ASN A 63 -2.58 1.68 -0.68
CA ASN A 63 -2.17 0.33 -0.29
C ASN A 63 -2.24 -0.65 -1.46
N GLN A 64 -3.29 -0.58 -2.28
CA GLN A 64 -3.40 -1.38 -3.48
C GLN A 64 -2.25 -1.08 -4.45
N GLY A 65 -1.88 0.19 -4.60
CA GLY A 65 -0.71 0.59 -5.39
C GLY A 65 0.60 -0.02 -4.85
N TYR A 66 0.76 -0.10 -3.54
CA TYR A 66 1.93 -0.74 -2.93
C TYR A 66 1.98 -2.24 -3.20
N LEU A 67 0.84 -2.92 -3.24
CA LEU A 67 0.79 -4.34 -3.63
C LEU A 67 1.27 -4.53 -5.06
N VAL A 68 0.85 -3.67 -5.97
CA VAL A 68 1.29 -3.69 -7.36
C VAL A 68 2.78 -3.38 -7.47
N ALA A 69 3.26 -2.41 -6.67
CA ALA A 69 4.69 -2.06 -6.63
C ALA A 69 5.54 -3.26 -6.17
N MET A 70 5.07 -4.02 -5.21
CA MET A 70 5.76 -5.26 -4.79
C MET A 70 5.89 -6.24 -5.94
N ILE A 71 4.83 -6.44 -6.73
CA ILE A 71 4.85 -7.34 -7.88
C ILE A 71 5.88 -6.85 -8.92
N HIS A 72 5.85 -5.57 -9.26
CA HIS A 72 6.78 -5.01 -10.24
C HIS A 72 8.24 -4.98 -9.76
N ASN A 73 8.45 -4.86 -8.44
CA ASN A 73 9.78 -4.96 -7.86
C ASN A 73 10.36 -6.36 -8.01
N TRP A 74 9.50 -7.38 -7.86
CA TRP A 74 9.88 -8.77 -8.02
C TRP A 74 9.98 -9.18 -9.49
N ALA A 75 9.03 -8.76 -10.32
CA ALA A 75 8.93 -9.13 -11.73
C ALA A 75 8.70 -7.88 -12.60
N PRO A 76 9.77 -7.08 -12.87
CA PRO A 76 9.62 -5.80 -13.59
C PRO A 76 8.88 -5.88 -14.93
N PRO A 77 9.05 -6.93 -15.76
CA PRO A 77 8.34 -7.00 -17.04
C PRO A 77 6.91 -7.53 -16.93
N ALA A 78 6.43 -7.86 -15.75
CA ALA A 78 5.09 -8.41 -15.59
C ALA A 78 4.02 -7.37 -15.91
N GLU A 79 2.97 -7.81 -16.59
CA GLU A 79 1.78 -7.00 -16.82
C GLU A 79 0.73 -7.42 -15.79
N VAL A 80 0.25 -6.46 -14.99
CA VAL A 80 -0.80 -6.72 -14.01
C VAL A 80 -2.15 -6.61 -14.73
N ILE A 81 -2.83 -7.71 -14.89
CA ILE A 81 -4.11 -7.77 -15.60
C ILE A 81 -5.25 -7.38 -14.67
N SER A 82 -5.21 -7.84 -13.42
CA SER A 82 -6.26 -7.54 -12.45
C SER A 82 -5.69 -7.52 -11.03
N VAL A 83 -6.28 -6.71 -10.18
CA VAL A 83 -5.98 -6.67 -8.74
C VAL A 83 -7.30 -6.73 -7.99
N ASP A 84 -7.42 -7.72 -7.12
CA ASP A 84 -8.60 -7.89 -6.28
C ASP A 84 -8.15 -7.83 -4.83
N THR A 85 -8.65 -6.85 -4.08
CA THR A 85 -8.20 -6.56 -2.73
C THR A 85 -9.38 -6.49 -1.76
N ILE A 86 -9.22 -7.10 -0.60
CA ILE A 86 -10.17 -6.99 0.50
C ILE A 86 -9.48 -6.24 1.64
N PHE A 87 -10.02 -5.08 2.01
CA PHE A 87 -9.50 -4.28 3.13
C PHE A 87 -10.21 -4.71 4.41
N ARG A 88 -9.48 -5.35 5.33
CA ARG A 88 -10.05 -5.89 6.57
C ARG A 88 -9.76 -5.03 7.79
N ALA A 89 -8.71 -4.23 7.76
CA ALA A 89 -8.32 -3.36 8.86
C ALA A 89 -7.56 -2.15 8.30
N PRO A 90 -7.61 -1.02 9.00
CA PRO A 90 -6.84 0.16 8.57
C PRO A 90 -5.34 -0.08 8.72
N VAL A 91 -4.57 0.42 7.77
CA VAL A 91 -3.11 0.53 7.86
C VAL A 91 -2.82 1.88 8.49
N ILE A 92 -2.29 1.89 9.70
CA ILE A 92 -2.09 3.11 10.47
C ILE A 92 -0.83 3.83 9.99
N ALA A 93 -0.95 5.13 9.72
CA ALA A 93 0.17 5.96 9.30
C ALA A 93 1.21 6.09 10.42
N ASP A 94 2.46 6.27 10.02
CA ASP A 94 3.62 6.45 10.88
C ASP A 94 3.99 5.20 11.71
N GLU A 95 3.38 4.06 11.43
CA GLU A 95 3.80 2.79 12.00
C GLU A 95 4.54 1.97 10.94
N PRO A 96 5.47 1.07 11.35
CA PRO A 96 6.18 0.24 10.39
C PRO A 96 5.26 -0.85 9.84
N HIS A 97 5.32 -1.04 8.52
CA HIS A 97 4.57 -2.06 7.83
C HIS A 97 5.44 -2.77 6.81
N SER A 98 5.11 -4.02 6.51
CA SER A 98 5.72 -4.74 5.41
C SER A 98 4.65 -5.52 4.65
N ILE A 99 4.92 -5.78 3.38
CA ILE A 99 4.05 -6.57 2.53
C ILE A 99 4.80 -7.85 2.17
N THR A 100 4.13 -8.97 2.32
CA THR A 100 4.67 -10.28 1.97
C THR A 100 3.73 -11.01 1.03
N GLY A 101 4.27 -11.89 0.26
CA GLY A 101 3.47 -12.67 -0.67
C GLY A 101 4.15 -13.95 -1.13
#